data_00d47836ba23bac1fa473894a80c8e88
#
_entry.id   00d47836ba23bac1fa473894a80c8e88
#
_cell.length_a   1.000
_cell.length_b   1.000
_cell.length_c   1.000
_cell.angle_alpha   90.00
_cell.angle_beta   90.00
_cell.angle_gamma   90.00
#
_symmetry.space_group_name_H-M   'P 1'
#
loop_
_entity.id
_entity.type
_entity.pdbx_description
1 polymer ?
#
loop_
_entity_poly.entity_id
_entity_poly.type
_entity_poly.pdbx_seq_one_letter_code
_entity_poly.pdbx_strand_id
1 'polypeptide(L)'
;MSTSAPSARAGERPATGLIALLAAVTATGPLAMQVFLPALPAVQTDFAVDAGTAQLTLSLSMVAIALSTLAWGPLSDRYGRRPVLLAGLALFVLGTLVCALAPDVAVLVAGRVVQAAGGAAGMVLARAVVRDRFGPERAAGVIAQL
;
A
#
# COMPACT_ATOMS: atom_id res chain seq x y z
N MET A 1 -24.20 -43.55 -24.75
CA MET A 1 -23.81 -42.16 -24.70
C MET A 1 -23.76 -41.76 -23.23
N SER A 2 -22.54 -41.83 -22.65
CA SER A 2 -22.33 -41.53 -21.23
C SER A 2 -21.75 -40.13 -21.13
N THR A 3 -22.54 -39.18 -20.66
CA THR A 3 -22.13 -37.78 -20.36
C THR A 3 -21.48 -37.78 -18.96
N SER A 4 -20.16 -37.85 -18.94
CA SER A 4 -19.39 -37.60 -17.74
C SER A 4 -19.46 -36.10 -17.38
N ALA A 5 -20.14 -35.78 -16.29
CA ALA A 5 -20.13 -34.44 -15.68
C ALA A 5 -18.68 -34.08 -15.26
N PRO A 6 -18.22 -32.84 -15.50
CA PRO A 6 -16.93 -32.41 -15.00
C PRO A 6 -16.99 -32.27 -13.48
N SER A 7 -16.16 -33.06 -12.80
CA SER A 7 -15.97 -33.00 -11.36
C SER A 7 -15.56 -31.59 -10.94
N ALA A 8 -16.38 -30.93 -10.12
CA ALA A 8 -16.06 -29.67 -9.45
C ALA A 8 -14.74 -29.83 -8.68
N ARG A 9 -13.72 -29.11 -9.08
CA ARG A 9 -12.40 -29.11 -8.47
C ARG A 9 -12.51 -28.51 -7.06
N ALA A 10 -12.48 -29.38 -6.07
CA ALA A 10 -12.26 -29.06 -4.67
C ALA A 10 -10.81 -28.54 -4.52
N GLY A 11 -10.58 -27.25 -4.68
CA GLY A 11 -9.25 -26.65 -4.64
C GLY A 11 -9.18 -25.13 -4.50
N GLU A 12 -10.30 -24.43 -4.26
CA GLU A 12 -10.35 -22.96 -4.33
C GLU A 12 -10.15 -22.20 -3.00
N ARG A 13 -9.87 -22.86 -1.89
CA ARG A 13 -9.69 -22.18 -0.60
C ARG A 13 -8.39 -21.36 -0.45
N PRO A 14 -7.23 -21.70 -1.09
CA PRO A 14 -6.04 -20.86 -0.97
C PRO A 14 -6.12 -19.52 -1.72
N ALA A 15 -6.99 -19.39 -2.71
CA ALA A 15 -7.13 -18.15 -3.48
C ALA A 15 -7.79 -17.03 -2.68
N THR A 16 -8.84 -17.33 -1.90
CA THR A 16 -9.57 -16.33 -1.10
C THR A 16 -8.69 -15.71 -0.02
N GLY A 17 -7.88 -16.51 0.68
CA GLY A 17 -6.95 -16.00 1.71
C GLY A 17 -5.87 -15.10 1.11
N LEU A 18 -5.35 -15.43 -0.06
CA LEU A 18 -4.36 -14.60 -0.75
C LEU A 18 -4.98 -13.27 -1.20
N ILE A 19 -6.18 -13.31 -1.78
CA ILE A 19 -6.89 -12.09 -2.21
C ILE A 19 -7.17 -11.18 -1.01
N ALA A 20 -7.67 -11.74 0.10
CA ALA A 20 -7.93 -10.98 1.32
C ALA A 20 -6.64 -10.33 1.89
N LEU A 21 -5.52 -11.07 1.88
CA LEU A 21 -4.22 -10.54 2.30
C LEU A 21 -3.76 -9.40 1.39
N LEU A 22 -3.86 -9.58 0.07
CA LEU A 22 -3.46 -8.56 -0.90
C LEU A 22 -4.37 -7.32 -0.81
N ALA A 23 -5.68 -7.50 -0.59
CA ALA A 23 -6.61 -6.42 -0.35
C ALA A 23 -6.25 -5.62 0.90
N ALA A 24 -5.96 -6.29 2.02
CA ALA A 24 -5.53 -5.66 3.26
C ALA A 24 -4.24 -4.84 3.07
N VAL A 25 -3.25 -5.42 2.38
CA VAL A 25 -1.98 -4.73 2.08
C VAL A 25 -2.19 -3.53 1.15
N THR A 26 -3.06 -3.65 0.14
CA THR A 26 -3.39 -2.56 -0.78
C THR A 26 -4.09 -1.40 -0.05
N ALA A 27 -4.95 -1.71 0.91
CA ALA A 27 -5.70 -0.72 1.67
C ALA A 27 -4.85 0.09 2.65
N THR A 28 -3.67 -0.40 3.07
CA THR A 28 -2.84 0.25 4.12
C THR A 28 -2.47 1.69 3.76
N GLY A 29 -2.02 1.94 2.52
CA GLY A 29 -1.64 3.28 2.06
C GLY A 29 -2.82 4.27 2.03
N PRO A 30 -3.91 3.97 1.31
CA PRO A 30 -5.11 4.80 1.30
C PRO A 30 -5.72 5.04 2.68
N LEU A 31 -5.79 4.01 3.55
CA LEU A 31 -6.30 4.17 4.90
C LEU A 31 -5.45 5.15 5.74
N ALA A 32 -4.13 5.03 5.67
CA ALA A 32 -3.23 5.95 6.37
C ALA A 32 -3.43 7.40 5.91
N MET A 33 -3.76 7.62 4.63
CA MET A 33 -4.05 8.94 4.08
C MET A 33 -5.39 9.47 4.58
N GLN A 34 -6.44 8.65 4.56
CA GLN A 34 -7.79 9.03 4.99
C GLN A 34 -7.88 9.32 6.48
N VAL A 35 -7.19 8.54 7.31
CA VAL A 35 -7.13 8.76 8.77
C VAL A 35 -6.37 10.04 9.11
N PHE A 36 -5.42 10.45 8.29
CA PHE A 36 -4.63 11.66 8.54
C PHE A 36 -5.38 12.96 8.21
N LEU A 37 -6.29 12.95 7.23
CA LEU A 37 -7.06 14.14 6.83
C LEU A 37 -7.79 14.83 8.01
N PRO A 38 -8.58 14.13 8.84
CA PRO A 38 -9.21 14.74 10.00
C PRO A 38 -8.23 15.12 11.11
N ALA A 39 -6.99 14.60 11.10
CA ALA A 39 -5.97 14.94 12.07
C ALA A 39 -5.22 16.25 11.75
N LEU A 40 -5.38 16.83 10.56
CA LEU A 40 -4.71 18.06 10.17
C LEU A 40 -4.90 19.25 11.14
N PRO A 41 -6.11 19.54 11.68
CA PRO A 41 -6.28 20.59 12.67
C PRO A 41 -5.49 20.33 13.97
N ALA A 42 -5.41 19.08 14.40
CA ALA A 42 -4.61 18.69 15.57
C ALA A 42 -3.12 18.93 15.31
N VAL A 43 -2.61 18.58 14.13
CA VAL A 43 -1.21 18.86 13.73
C VAL A 43 -0.90 20.35 13.81
N GLN A 44 -1.83 21.23 13.36
CA GLN A 44 -1.64 22.69 13.44
C GLN A 44 -1.53 23.17 14.88
N THR A 45 -2.38 22.66 15.77
CA THR A 45 -2.40 23.07 17.19
C THR A 45 -1.22 22.49 17.96
N ASP A 46 -0.91 21.21 17.79
CA ASP A 46 0.12 20.51 18.56
C ASP A 46 1.53 20.97 18.20
N PHE A 47 1.78 21.25 16.92
CA PHE A 47 3.07 21.71 16.43
C PHE A 47 3.15 23.23 16.24
N ALA A 48 2.07 23.97 16.56
CA ALA A 48 1.98 25.43 16.42
C ALA A 48 2.38 25.91 15.00
N VAL A 49 1.91 25.23 13.96
CA VAL A 49 2.20 25.54 12.56
C VAL A 49 0.97 26.02 11.80
N ASP A 50 1.19 26.77 10.74
CA ASP A 50 0.14 27.26 9.85
C ASP A 50 -0.47 26.12 8.98
N ALA A 51 -1.64 26.37 8.41
CA ALA A 51 -2.35 25.40 7.57
C ALA A 51 -1.54 24.97 6.33
N GLY A 52 -0.73 25.88 5.76
CA GLY A 52 0.13 25.59 4.62
C GLY A 52 1.19 24.55 4.97
N THR A 53 1.88 24.74 6.10
CA THR A 53 2.89 23.80 6.60
C THR A 53 2.27 22.43 6.91
N ALA A 54 1.10 22.39 7.56
CA ALA A 54 0.40 21.13 7.81
C ALA A 54 0.01 20.43 6.49
N GLN A 55 -0.40 21.19 5.47
CA GLN A 55 -0.78 20.64 4.16
C GLN A 55 0.42 20.14 3.35
N LEU A 56 1.63 20.68 3.55
CA LEU A 56 2.85 20.15 2.93
C LEU A 56 3.06 18.67 3.27
N THR A 57 2.65 18.22 4.45
CA THR A 57 2.71 16.81 4.87
C THR A 57 1.96 15.90 3.90
N LEU A 58 0.78 16.33 3.44
CA LEU A 58 -0.01 15.57 2.45
C LEU A 58 0.61 15.64 1.06
N SER A 59 0.99 16.84 0.63
CA SER A 59 1.54 17.06 -0.71
C SER A 59 2.84 16.29 -0.93
N LEU A 60 3.76 16.33 0.03
CA LEU A 60 5.01 15.58 -0.03
C LEU A 60 4.77 14.05 0.03
N SER A 61 3.78 13.59 0.79
CA SER A 61 3.39 12.18 0.81
C SER A 61 2.87 11.72 -0.56
N MET A 62 2.08 12.55 -1.26
CA MET A 62 1.62 12.22 -2.61
C MET A 62 2.76 12.14 -3.62
N VAL A 63 3.72 13.07 -3.55
CA VAL A 63 4.94 13.03 -4.38
C VAL A 63 5.74 11.76 -4.08
N ALA A 64 5.89 11.40 -2.80
CA ALA A 64 6.57 10.17 -2.40
C ALA A 64 5.89 8.92 -2.96
N ILE A 65 4.55 8.83 -2.92
CA ILE A 65 3.80 7.73 -3.54
C ILE A 65 4.09 7.67 -5.03
N ALA A 66 4.00 8.79 -5.75
CA ALA A 66 4.21 8.84 -7.19
C ALA A 66 5.62 8.35 -7.58
N LEU A 67 6.66 8.87 -6.94
CA LEU A 67 8.04 8.48 -7.20
C LEU A 67 8.30 7.01 -6.80
N SER A 68 7.76 6.58 -5.67
CA SER A 68 7.95 5.21 -5.19
C SER A 68 7.26 4.17 -6.05
N THR A 69 6.11 4.48 -6.66
CA THR A 69 5.43 3.57 -7.60
C THR A 69 6.30 3.25 -8.81
N LEU A 70 7.07 4.23 -9.31
CA LEU A 70 8.01 4.03 -10.41
C LEU A 70 9.19 3.13 -10.03
N ALA A 71 9.61 3.18 -8.77
CA ALA A 71 10.74 2.39 -8.26
C ALA A 71 10.35 0.96 -7.89
N TRP A 72 9.19 0.76 -7.24
CA TRP A 72 8.76 -0.55 -6.73
C TRP A 72 8.51 -1.59 -7.82
N GLY A 73 8.03 -1.16 -9.01
CA GLY A 73 7.84 -2.05 -10.16
C GLY A 73 9.13 -2.77 -10.55
N PRO A 74 10.14 -2.04 -11.11
CA PRO A 74 11.42 -2.61 -11.53
C PRO A 74 12.17 -3.32 -10.40
N LEU A 75 12.09 -2.80 -9.17
CA LEU A 75 12.73 -3.42 -8.01
C LEU A 75 12.17 -4.81 -7.73
N SER A 76 10.84 -4.95 -7.81
CA SER A 76 10.17 -6.23 -7.59
C SER A 76 10.39 -7.23 -8.72
N ASP A 77 10.63 -6.76 -9.94
CA ASP A 77 10.96 -7.61 -11.07
C ASP A 77 12.39 -8.18 -10.93
N ARG A 78 13.32 -7.39 -10.35
CA ARG A 78 14.71 -7.78 -10.15
C ARG A 78 14.94 -8.66 -8.92
N TYR A 79 14.33 -8.34 -7.79
CA TYR A 79 14.59 -9.00 -6.50
C TYR A 79 13.46 -9.98 -6.09
N GLY A 80 12.37 -10.02 -6.84
CA GLY A 80 11.21 -10.84 -6.56
C GLY A 80 10.13 -10.12 -5.76
N ARG A 81 8.87 -10.56 -5.91
CA ARG A 81 7.69 -9.91 -5.32
C ARG A 81 7.69 -9.94 -3.78
N ARG A 82 8.04 -11.09 -3.19
CA ARG A 82 7.96 -11.30 -1.74
C ARG A 82 8.92 -10.41 -0.92
N PRO A 83 10.24 -10.42 -1.17
CA PRO A 83 11.17 -9.62 -0.38
C PRO A 83 10.92 -8.13 -0.53
N VAL A 84 10.55 -7.68 -1.74
CA VAL A 84 10.27 -6.26 -1.99
C VAL A 84 8.97 -5.82 -1.31
N LEU A 85 7.94 -6.67 -1.27
CA LEU A 85 6.71 -6.39 -0.51
C LEU A 85 6.99 -6.26 0.99
N LEU A 86 7.79 -7.17 1.55
CA LEU A 86 8.16 -7.13 2.96
C LEU A 86 9.00 -5.87 3.29
N ALA A 87 9.92 -5.49 2.40
CA ALA A 87 10.68 -4.26 2.55
C ALA A 87 9.78 -3.01 2.53
N GLY A 88 8.79 -2.96 1.62
CA GLY A 88 7.81 -1.89 1.57
C GLY A 88 6.95 -1.81 2.84
N LEU A 89 6.48 -2.95 3.35
CA LEU A 89 5.73 -2.99 4.62
C LEU A 89 6.59 -2.58 5.82
N ALA A 90 7.85 -3.01 5.87
CA ALA A 90 8.79 -2.58 6.91
C ALA A 90 9.01 -1.07 6.87
N LEU A 91 9.19 -0.50 5.66
CA LEU A 91 9.31 0.94 5.45
C LEU A 91 8.04 1.69 5.90
N PHE A 92 6.85 1.14 5.61
CA PHE A 92 5.57 1.70 6.07
C PHE A 92 5.47 1.73 7.60
N VAL A 93 5.83 0.64 8.27
CA VAL A 93 5.82 0.54 9.74
C VAL A 93 6.84 1.50 10.35
N LEU A 94 8.06 1.57 9.81
CA LEU A 94 9.09 2.51 10.26
C LEU A 94 8.62 3.97 10.12
N GLY A 95 8.05 4.33 8.98
CA GLY A 95 7.48 5.66 8.77
C GLY A 95 6.35 5.97 9.77
N THR A 96 5.50 4.99 10.08
CA THR A 96 4.45 5.13 11.08
C THR A 96 5.02 5.37 12.48
N LEU A 97 6.06 4.64 12.86
CA LEU A 97 6.74 4.83 14.16
C LEU A 97 7.39 6.22 14.25
N VAL A 98 8.05 6.66 13.18
CA VAL A 98 8.64 8.01 13.12
C VAL A 98 7.56 9.08 13.28
N CYS A 99 6.41 8.93 12.61
CA CYS A 99 5.28 9.86 12.79
C CYS A 99 4.74 9.86 14.22
N ALA A 100 4.62 8.70 14.86
CA ALA A 100 4.10 8.57 16.22
C ALA A 100 5.03 9.17 17.28
N LEU A 101 6.33 9.21 17.00
CA LEU A 101 7.35 9.72 17.91
C LEU A 101 7.90 11.10 17.48
N ALA A 102 7.26 11.75 16.52
CA ALA A 102 7.75 13.00 15.97
C ALA A 102 7.75 14.14 17.00
N PRO A 103 8.90 14.70 17.33
CA PRO A 103 9.00 15.84 18.26
C PRO A 103 8.64 17.17 17.60
N ASP A 104 8.68 17.25 16.29
CA ASP A 104 8.40 18.45 15.51
C ASP A 104 7.76 18.09 14.14
N VAL A 105 7.25 19.12 13.47
CA VAL A 105 6.57 18.95 12.17
C VAL A 105 7.50 18.44 11.06
N ALA A 106 8.79 18.77 11.09
CA ALA A 106 9.73 18.32 10.07
C ALA A 106 9.95 16.82 10.15
N VAL A 107 10.08 16.28 11.35
CA VAL A 107 10.18 14.82 11.59
C VAL A 107 8.86 14.14 11.22
N LEU A 108 7.71 14.75 11.53
CA LEU A 108 6.41 14.24 11.11
C LEU A 108 6.31 14.15 9.58
N VAL A 109 6.69 15.20 8.86
CA VAL A 109 6.70 15.23 7.39
C VAL A 109 7.62 14.14 6.83
N ALA A 110 8.83 14.02 7.36
CA ALA A 110 9.78 12.98 6.94
C ALA A 110 9.22 11.56 7.18
N GLY A 111 8.65 11.31 8.35
CA GLY A 111 7.98 10.05 8.67
C GLY A 111 6.83 9.74 7.71
N ARG A 112 6.03 10.73 7.35
CA ARG A 112 4.92 10.61 6.39
C ARG A 112 5.41 10.29 4.97
N VAL A 113 6.50 10.90 4.52
CA VAL A 113 7.13 10.59 3.23
C VAL A 113 7.60 9.13 3.19
N VAL A 114 8.28 8.67 4.24
CA VAL A 114 8.75 7.28 4.38
C VAL A 114 7.57 6.31 4.43
N GLN A 115 6.54 6.61 5.24
CA GLN A 115 5.32 5.82 5.35
C GLN A 115 4.60 5.71 4.00
N ALA A 116 4.44 6.82 3.28
CA ALA A 116 3.78 6.88 1.98
C ALA A 116 4.54 6.07 0.92
N ALA A 117 5.87 6.17 0.91
CA ALA A 117 6.74 5.38 0.03
C ALA A 117 6.58 3.87 0.27
N GLY A 118 6.54 3.46 1.55
CA GLY A 118 6.29 2.06 1.92
C GLY A 118 4.89 1.57 1.54
N GLY A 119 3.86 2.39 1.77
CA GLY A 119 2.46 2.08 1.41
C GLY A 119 2.25 1.90 -0.10
N ALA A 120 2.98 2.65 -0.92
CA ALA A 120 2.97 2.52 -2.37
C ALA A 120 3.41 1.12 -2.85
N ALA A 121 4.32 0.45 -2.14
CA ALA A 121 4.73 -0.92 -2.46
C ALA A 121 3.54 -1.89 -2.42
N GLY A 122 2.67 -1.79 -1.42
CA GLY A 122 1.47 -2.62 -1.29
C GLY A 122 0.56 -2.49 -2.51
N MET A 123 0.28 -1.26 -2.94
CA MET A 123 -0.58 -0.99 -4.11
C MET A 123 0.00 -1.53 -5.42
N VAL A 124 1.31 -1.38 -5.64
CA VAL A 124 1.98 -1.82 -6.87
C VAL A 124 2.13 -3.34 -6.91
N LEU A 125 2.64 -3.92 -5.82
CA LEU A 125 2.97 -5.34 -5.80
C LEU A 125 1.73 -6.24 -5.69
N ALA A 126 0.67 -5.81 -5.01
CA ALA A 126 -0.57 -6.57 -4.98
C ALA A 126 -1.14 -6.77 -6.39
N ARG A 127 -1.19 -5.72 -7.21
CA ARG A 127 -1.63 -5.80 -8.61
C ARG A 127 -0.71 -6.69 -9.45
N ALA A 128 0.62 -6.61 -9.22
CA ALA A 128 1.59 -7.45 -9.92
C ALA A 128 1.40 -8.93 -9.56
N VAL A 129 1.24 -9.25 -8.27
CA VAL A 129 1.00 -10.63 -7.80
C VAL A 129 -0.30 -11.20 -8.36
N VAL A 130 -1.38 -10.39 -8.40
CA VAL A 130 -2.65 -10.83 -8.99
C VAL A 130 -2.47 -11.12 -10.47
N ARG A 131 -1.80 -10.26 -11.21
CA ARG A 131 -1.54 -10.48 -12.65
C ARG A 131 -0.70 -11.72 -12.90
N ASP A 132 0.35 -11.92 -12.10
CA ASP A 132 1.26 -13.07 -12.25
C ASP A 132 0.56 -14.40 -11.89
N ARG A 133 -0.42 -14.38 -10.95
CA ARG A 133 -1.10 -15.59 -10.46
C ARG A 133 -2.33 -15.99 -11.25
N PHE A 134 -3.10 -15.03 -11.72
CA PHE A 134 -4.42 -15.25 -12.34
C PHE A 134 -4.43 -15.04 -13.86
N GLY A 135 -3.33 -14.53 -14.43
CA GLY A 135 -3.23 -14.17 -15.84
C GLY A 135 -4.00 -12.90 -16.21
N PRO A 136 -3.74 -12.29 -17.38
CA PRO A 136 -4.27 -10.97 -17.74
C PRO A 136 -5.80 -10.91 -17.82
N GLU A 137 -6.45 -11.99 -18.27
CA GLU A 137 -7.92 -12.01 -18.46
C GLU A 137 -8.70 -12.07 -17.15
N ARG A 138 -8.21 -12.79 -16.13
CA ARG A 138 -8.85 -12.91 -14.81
C ARG A 138 -8.38 -11.83 -13.84
N ALA A 139 -7.20 -11.28 -14.06
CA ALA A 139 -6.62 -10.26 -13.19
C ALA A 139 -7.51 -9.01 -13.09
N ALA A 140 -8.15 -8.58 -14.18
CA ALA A 140 -9.02 -7.40 -14.17
C ALA A 140 -10.19 -7.54 -13.19
N GLY A 141 -10.84 -8.70 -13.16
CA GLY A 141 -11.96 -8.97 -12.23
C GLY A 141 -11.51 -9.06 -10.76
N VAL A 142 -10.34 -9.62 -10.51
CA VAL A 142 -9.77 -9.73 -9.15
C VAL A 142 -9.28 -8.37 -8.64
N ILE A 143 -8.67 -7.56 -9.50
CA ILE A 143 -8.20 -6.21 -9.16
C ILE A 143 -9.38 -5.28 -8.83
N ALA A 144 -10.53 -5.46 -9.48
CA ALA A 144 -11.74 -4.70 -9.18
C ALA A 144 -12.33 -5.00 -7.78
N GLN A 145 -11.88 -6.06 -7.12
CA GLN A 145 -12.27 -6.44 -5.75
C GLN A 145 -11.24 -6.00 -4.69
N LEU A 146 -10.10 -5.44 -5.10
CA LEU A 146 -9.05 -4.91 -4.21
C LEU A 146 -9.28 -3.43 -3.89
#